data_0470c5d9b30530e55fb6bfd557ab393b
#
_entry.id   0470c5d9b30530e55fb6bfd557ab393b
#
_cell.length_a   1.000
_cell.length_b   1.000
_cell.length_c   1.000
_cell.angle_alpha   90.00
_cell.angle_beta   90.00
_cell.angle_gamma   90.00
#
_symmetry.space_group_name_H-M   'P 1'
#
loop_
_entity.id
_entity.type
_entity.pdbx_description
1 polymer ?
#
loop_
_entity_poly.entity_id
_entity_poly.type
_entity_poly.pdbx_seq_one_letter_code
_entity_poly.pdbx_strand_id
1 'polypeptide(L)'
;MISIAAGDFRAYLRIVADWVWQRQEAAFSKGLKLQEETITEMLLLRIAEQTEGLGIHVNMFNKIEEGGQAAKGKTPAKIGNGADWEWFVETPDCMVGFRVQAKVLFRGKNKGGGFVPGRYDGHKFGGSQTSDLIAMAGDMNPIYIFYNHASIKDVHLFQKSGPPDHFGETCWGCSVATADFVSSKKSNTLAALIEGMVPWHIFFGIGKTCRTKEAMAAMPGNQRFQLAKERPDWVDMLPAADAAIDRDERFGLVELMAERRLAGVAHIKIDE
;
A
#
# COMPACT_ATOMS: atom_id res chain seq x y z
N MET A 1 -18.04 0.68 -18.66
CA MET A 1 -17.06 -0.39 -18.54
C MET A 1 -15.84 0.06 -19.35
N ILE A 2 -14.74 0.42 -18.70
CA ILE A 2 -13.51 0.80 -19.40
C ILE A 2 -12.80 -0.51 -19.73
N SER A 3 -12.75 -0.85 -21.03
CA SER A 3 -11.93 -1.98 -21.47
C SER A 3 -10.49 -1.58 -21.29
N ILE A 4 -9.79 -2.24 -20.38
CA ILE A 4 -8.35 -2.09 -20.21
C ILE A 4 -7.73 -2.96 -21.29
N ALA A 5 -7.02 -2.33 -22.23
CA ALA A 5 -6.24 -3.09 -23.20
C ALA A 5 -5.16 -3.87 -22.46
N ALA A 6 -5.07 -5.16 -22.73
CA ALA A 6 -3.97 -6.00 -22.22
C ALA A 6 -2.65 -5.29 -22.55
N GLY A 7 -1.87 -4.96 -21.52
CA GLY A 7 -0.57 -4.29 -21.67
C GLY A 7 -0.44 -2.90 -21.06
N ASP A 8 -1.54 -2.26 -20.58
CA ASP A 8 -1.41 -0.95 -19.93
C ASP A 8 -1.76 -0.99 -18.44
N PHE A 9 -1.14 -1.89 -17.69
CA PHE A 9 -1.29 -1.99 -16.24
C PHE A 9 -0.94 -0.68 -15.53
N ARG A 10 0.02 0.08 -16.05
CA ARG A 10 0.37 1.39 -15.52
C ARG A 10 -0.77 2.41 -15.64
N ALA A 11 -1.42 2.47 -16.81
CA ALA A 11 -2.58 3.33 -17.00
C ALA A 11 -3.76 2.89 -16.10
N TYR A 12 -3.93 1.59 -15.92
CA TYR A 12 -4.91 1.04 -15.01
C TYR A 12 -4.64 1.47 -13.55
N LEU A 13 -3.41 1.33 -13.06
CA LEU A 13 -3.04 1.77 -11.71
C LEU A 13 -3.28 3.27 -11.49
N ARG A 14 -3.13 4.09 -12.54
CA ARG A 14 -3.48 5.51 -12.48
C ARG A 14 -4.99 5.72 -12.29
N ILE A 15 -5.82 4.94 -13.00
CA ILE A 15 -7.28 4.96 -12.85
C ILE A 15 -7.66 4.53 -11.42
N VAL A 16 -6.99 3.54 -10.88
CA VAL A 16 -7.23 3.08 -9.50
C VAL A 16 -6.81 4.14 -8.48
N ALA A 17 -5.70 4.86 -8.70
CA ALA A 17 -5.30 5.97 -7.84
C ALA A 17 -6.33 7.10 -7.86
N ASP A 18 -6.84 7.48 -9.04
CA ASP A 18 -7.93 8.46 -9.19
C ASP A 18 -9.19 7.99 -8.45
N TRP A 19 -9.53 6.72 -8.54
CA TRP A 19 -10.65 6.16 -7.80
C TRP A 19 -10.47 6.26 -6.28
N VAL A 20 -9.29 5.98 -5.74
CA VAL A 20 -8.99 6.13 -4.30
C VAL A 20 -9.14 7.58 -3.88
N TRP A 21 -8.62 8.51 -4.67
CA TRP A 21 -8.77 9.96 -4.46
C TRP A 21 -10.24 10.36 -4.35
N GLN A 22 -11.04 9.98 -5.34
CA GLN A 22 -12.48 10.31 -5.38
C GLN A 22 -13.26 9.65 -4.23
N ARG A 23 -12.92 8.42 -3.82
CA ARG A 23 -13.57 7.75 -2.69
C ARG A 23 -13.33 8.46 -1.38
N GLN A 24 -12.11 8.91 -1.15
CA GLN A 24 -11.80 9.69 0.04
C GLN A 24 -12.48 11.06 0.04
N GLU A 25 -12.57 11.74 -1.10
CA GLU A 25 -13.33 12.98 -1.22
C GLU A 25 -14.82 12.78 -0.94
N ALA A 26 -15.41 11.74 -1.52
CA ALA A 26 -16.81 11.40 -1.28
C ALA A 26 -17.07 11.08 0.20
N ALA A 27 -16.21 10.30 0.84
CA ALA A 27 -16.30 10.01 2.27
C ALA A 27 -16.17 11.29 3.10
N PHE A 28 -15.17 12.11 2.82
CA PHE A 28 -14.95 13.37 3.51
C PHE A 28 -16.15 14.32 3.38
N SER A 29 -16.76 14.45 2.19
CA SER A 29 -17.95 15.28 1.97
C SER A 29 -19.15 14.84 2.76
N LYS A 30 -19.20 13.56 3.16
CA LYS A 30 -20.25 12.97 4.00
C LYS A 30 -19.89 12.91 5.49
N GLY A 31 -18.74 13.51 5.88
CA GLY A 31 -18.25 13.46 7.26
C GLY A 31 -17.74 12.08 7.69
N LEU A 32 -17.47 11.18 6.75
CA LEU A 32 -16.92 9.86 7.01
C LEU A 32 -15.39 9.89 6.91
N LYS A 33 -14.74 9.01 7.68
CA LYS A 33 -13.30 8.75 7.57
C LYS A 33 -13.11 7.29 7.18
N LEU A 34 -12.49 7.06 6.03
CA LEU A 34 -12.06 5.72 5.65
C LEU A 34 -10.78 5.35 6.39
N GLN A 35 -10.70 4.12 6.89
CA GLN A 35 -9.49 3.58 7.53
C GLN A 35 -8.50 3.09 6.47
N GLU A 36 -7.23 3.00 6.85
CA GLU A 36 -6.16 2.52 5.96
C GLU A 36 -6.46 1.12 5.43
N GLU A 37 -6.86 0.22 6.32
CA GLU A 37 -7.18 -1.18 5.98
C GLU A 37 -8.36 -1.24 5.00
N THR A 38 -9.44 -0.50 5.27
CA THR A 38 -10.62 -0.46 4.39
C THR A 38 -10.26 0.00 2.97
N ILE A 39 -9.41 1.02 2.84
CA ILE A 39 -8.99 1.50 1.52
C ILE A 39 -8.15 0.43 0.83
N THR A 40 -7.23 -0.19 1.56
CA THR A 40 -6.35 -1.25 1.02
C THR A 40 -7.16 -2.44 0.52
N GLU A 41 -8.11 -2.93 1.30
CA GLU A 41 -8.97 -4.04 0.94
C GLU A 41 -9.82 -3.73 -0.29
N MET A 42 -10.50 -2.58 -0.29
CA MET A 42 -11.31 -2.15 -1.43
C MET A 42 -10.48 -1.94 -2.70
N LEU A 43 -9.25 -1.49 -2.56
CA LEU A 43 -8.30 -1.30 -3.65
C LEU A 43 -7.88 -2.64 -4.25
N LEU A 44 -7.48 -3.61 -3.43
CA LEU A 44 -7.07 -4.94 -3.86
C LEU A 44 -8.24 -5.70 -4.49
N LEU A 45 -9.43 -5.64 -3.87
CA LEU A 45 -10.65 -6.24 -4.42
C LEU A 45 -10.98 -5.65 -5.80
N ARG A 46 -10.91 -4.32 -5.93
CA ARG A 46 -11.15 -3.66 -7.21
C ARG A 46 -10.17 -4.10 -8.29
N ILE A 47 -8.87 -4.25 -7.94
CA ILE A 47 -7.89 -4.75 -8.88
C ILE A 47 -8.26 -6.17 -9.30
N ALA A 48 -8.55 -7.06 -8.35
CA ALA A 48 -8.93 -8.44 -8.65
C ALA A 48 -10.14 -8.52 -9.61
N GLU A 49 -11.24 -7.80 -9.29
CA GLU A 49 -12.47 -7.80 -10.09
C GLU A 49 -12.28 -7.21 -11.50
N GLN A 50 -11.49 -6.16 -11.62
CA GLN A 50 -11.38 -5.43 -12.89
C GLN A 50 -10.29 -5.95 -13.82
N THR A 51 -9.39 -6.78 -13.31
CA THR A 51 -8.30 -7.36 -14.09
C THR A 51 -8.50 -8.85 -14.37
N GLU A 52 -9.64 -9.40 -13.99
CA GLU A 52 -10.01 -10.78 -14.31
C GLU A 52 -9.92 -11.02 -15.83
N GLY A 53 -9.20 -12.07 -16.23
CA GLY A 53 -8.98 -12.41 -17.63
C GLY A 53 -7.95 -11.55 -18.38
N LEU A 54 -7.26 -10.63 -17.69
CA LEU A 54 -6.24 -9.76 -18.28
C LEU A 54 -4.79 -10.21 -17.96
N GLY A 55 -4.60 -11.43 -17.46
CA GLY A 55 -3.27 -11.90 -17.04
C GLY A 55 -2.76 -11.21 -15.76
N ILE A 56 -3.65 -10.65 -14.96
CA ILE A 56 -3.33 -10.07 -13.66
C ILE A 56 -4.12 -10.83 -12.60
N HIS A 57 -3.40 -11.49 -11.71
CA HIS A 57 -3.96 -12.31 -10.66
C HIS A 57 -3.69 -11.65 -9.31
N VAL A 58 -4.73 -11.43 -8.52
CA VAL A 58 -4.62 -10.90 -7.16
C VAL A 58 -5.17 -11.94 -6.20
N ASN A 59 -4.29 -12.55 -5.45
CA ASN A 59 -4.64 -13.42 -4.33
C ASN A 59 -4.36 -12.66 -3.04
N MET A 60 -5.34 -12.61 -2.15
CA MET A 60 -5.20 -11.90 -0.88
C MET A 60 -5.78 -12.72 0.26
N PHE A 61 -5.20 -12.55 1.43
CA PHE A 61 -5.72 -13.09 2.68
C PHE A 61 -5.70 -12.01 3.74
N ASN A 62 -6.81 -11.88 4.48
CA ASN A 62 -6.99 -10.90 5.53
C ASN A 62 -7.38 -11.60 6.84
N LYS A 63 -6.70 -11.23 7.92
CA LYS A 63 -6.91 -11.79 9.26
C LYS A 63 -8.25 -11.40 9.89
N ILE A 64 -8.90 -10.33 9.42
CA ILE A 64 -10.13 -9.79 10.00
C ILE A 64 -11.35 -10.70 9.75
N GLU A 65 -11.32 -11.54 8.74
CA GLU A 65 -12.43 -12.44 8.38
C GLU A 65 -12.70 -13.56 9.39
N GLU A 66 -11.75 -13.85 10.25
CA GLU A 66 -12.00 -14.72 11.38
C GLU A 66 -12.39 -13.86 12.59
N GLY A 67 -13.67 -13.73 12.90
CA GLY A 67 -14.14 -13.33 14.22
C GLY A 67 -13.56 -14.27 15.31
N GLY A 68 -12.24 -14.46 15.25
CA GLY A 68 -11.45 -15.30 16.11
C GLY A 68 -11.58 -14.79 17.50
N GLN A 69 -12.28 -15.55 18.35
CA GLN A 69 -12.25 -15.38 19.77
C GLN A 69 -10.79 -15.23 20.19
N ALA A 70 -10.38 -14.00 20.53
CA ALA A 70 -9.16 -13.78 21.27
C ALA A 70 -9.16 -14.82 22.39
N ALA A 71 -8.14 -15.67 22.43
CA ALA A 71 -8.04 -16.72 23.40
C ALA A 71 -8.37 -16.13 24.78
N LYS A 72 -9.43 -16.63 25.40
CA LYS A 72 -9.93 -16.13 26.69
C LYS A 72 -8.75 -15.99 27.65
N GLY A 73 -8.41 -14.75 28.02
CA GLY A 73 -7.55 -14.47 29.15
C GLY A 73 -6.25 -13.71 28.91
N LYS A 74 -5.89 -13.34 27.69
CA LYS A 74 -4.79 -12.39 27.46
C LYS A 74 -5.32 -11.21 26.65
N THR A 75 -5.40 -10.05 27.28
CA THR A 75 -5.49 -8.79 26.54
C THR A 75 -4.37 -8.82 25.52
N PRO A 76 -4.67 -8.74 24.19
CA PRO A 76 -3.59 -8.64 23.21
C PRO A 76 -2.81 -7.41 23.64
N ALA A 77 -1.54 -7.60 23.97
CA ALA A 77 -0.65 -6.47 24.09
C ALA A 77 -0.88 -5.68 22.82
N LYS A 78 -1.10 -4.37 22.93
CA LYS A 78 -1.18 -3.44 21.80
C LYS A 78 0.20 -3.42 21.15
N ILE A 79 0.51 -4.48 20.43
CA ILE A 79 1.78 -4.66 19.75
C ILE A 79 1.66 -3.72 18.57
N GLY A 80 2.43 -2.63 18.60
CA GLY A 80 2.50 -1.70 17.50
C GLY A 80 2.83 -2.49 16.24
N ASN A 81 1.89 -2.48 15.27
CA ASN A 81 2.08 -3.19 14.02
C ASN A 81 3.06 -2.37 13.20
N GLY A 82 4.24 -2.92 12.94
CA GLY A 82 5.22 -2.28 12.05
C GLY A 82 4.76 -2.24 10.60
N ALA A 83 3.81 -3.11 10.21
CA ALA A 83 3.25 -3.16 8.88
C ALA A 83 1.78 -3.55 8.92
N ASP A 84 1.01 -3.08 7.91
CA ASP A 84 -0.36 -3.51 7.71
C ASP A 84 -0.40 -4.75 6.80
N TRP A 85 0.40 -4.74 5.72
CA TRP A 85 0.39 -5.77 4.69
C TRP A 85 1.79 -6.16 4.24
N GLU A 86 1.90 -7.39 3.71
CA GLU A 86 2.98 -7.74 2.78
C GLU A 86 2.39 -7.93 1.38
N TRP A 87 3.04 -7.30 0.41
CA TRP A 87 2.73 -7.46 -1.00
C TRP A 87 3.88 -8.14 -1.70
N PHE A 88 3.57 -9.15 -2.49
CA PHE A 88 4.53 -9.76 -3.41
C PHE A 88 4.05 -9.52 -4.83
N VAL A 89 4.87 -8.83 -5.59
CA VAL A 89 4.57 -8.50 -6.99
C VAL A 89 5.49 -9.32 -7.88
N GLU A 90 4.89 -10.12 -8.72
CA GLU A 90 5.56 -10.95 -9.69
C GLU A 90 5.19 -10.49 -11.09
N THR A 91 6.21 -10.14 -11.86
CA THR A 91 6.08 -9.74 -13.28
C THR A 91 7.00 -10.63 -14.11
N PRO A 92 6.83 -10.69 -15.44
CA PRO A 92 7.76 -11.44 -16.30
C PRO A 92 9.23 -11.04 -16.12
N ASP A 93 9.48 -9.79 -15.72
CA ASP A 93 10.83 -9.23 -15.63
C ASP A 93 11.46 -9.34 -14.24
N CYS A 94 10.66 -9.41 -13.18
CA CYS A 94 11.18 -9.45 -11.81
C CYS A 94 10.15 -9.82 -10.75
N MET A 95 10.67 -10.22 -9.59
CA MET A 95 9.89 -10.44 -8.37
C MET A 95 10.31 -9.44 -7.31
N VAL A 96 9.35 -8.81 -6.65
CA VAL A 96 9.61 -7.82 -5.60
C VAL A 96 8.66 -8.01 -4.44
N GLY A 97 9.21 -8.20 -3.25
CA GLY A 97 8.44 -8.24 -2.02
C GLY A 97 8.44 -6.88 -1.31
N PHE A 98 7.29 -6.50 -0.77
CA PHE A 98 7.12 -5.27 -0.01
C PHE A 98 6.49 -5.55 1.35
N ARG A 99 7.06 -4.94 2.38
CA ARG A 99 6.42 -4.80 3.68
C ARG A 99 5.84 -3.40 3.77
N VAL A 100 4.51 -3.33 3.83
CA VAL A 100 3.75 -2.10 3.57
C VAL A 100 3.12 -1.57 4.85
N GLN A 101 3.30 -0.28 5.09
CA GLN A 101 2.51 0.48 6.03
C GLN A 101 1.65 1.49 5.25
N ALA A 102 0.34 1.39 5.36
CA ALA A 102 -0.58 2.34 4.75
C ALA A 102 -0.78 3.57 5.64
N LYS A 103 -1.03 4.73 5.03
CA LYS A 103 -1.40 5.98 5.70
C LYS A 103 -2.40 6.77 4.89
N VAL A 104 -3.45 7.24 5.56
CA VAL A 104 -4.45 8.12 4.96
C VAL A 104 -4.10 9.58 5.26
N LEU A 105 -4.22 10.43 4.25
CA LEU A 105 -4.05 11.87 4.41
C LEU A 105 -5.20 12.44 5.24
N PHE A 106 -4.85 13.02 6.37
CA PHE A 106 -5.80 13.56 7.31
C PHE A 106 -5.86 15.07 7.24
N ARG A 107 -7.09 15.60 7.33
CA ARG A 107 -7.34 17.01 7.52
C ARG A 107 -7.79 17.26 8.94
N GLY A 108 -6.92 17.87 9.74
CA GLY A 108 -7.30 18.38 11.06
C GLY A 108 -7.98 19.75 10.96
N LYS A 109 -8.92 20.01 11.88
CA LYS A 109 -9.33 21.36 12.22
C LYS A 109 -8.60 21.76 13.49
N ASN A 110 -8.05 22.97 13.53
CA ASN A 110 -7.59 23.52 14.80
C ASN A 110 -8.80 23.91 15.68
N LYS A 111 -8.56 24.19 16.97
CA LYS A 111 -9.63 24.57 17.93
C LYS A 111 -10.44 25.80 17.50
N GLY A 112 -9.93 26.62 16.59
CA GLY A 112 -10.59 27.81 16.02
C GLY A 112 -11.30 27.54 14.68
N GLY A 113 -11.46 26.28 14.25
CA GLY A 113 -12.14 25.92 13.00
C GLY A 113 -11.31 26.13 11.73
N GLY A 114 -10.09 26.64 11.82
CA GLY A 114 -9.19 26.80 10.70
C GLY A 114 -8.59 25.45 10.26
N PHE A 115 -8.22 25.37 8.97
CA PHE A 115 -7.57 24.19 8.43
C PHE A 115 -6.10 24.12 8.88
N VAL A 116 -5.67 22.94 9.29
CA VAL A 116 -4.26 22.63 9.50
C VAL A 116 -3.65 22.07 8.21
N PRO A 117 -2.33 22.17 8.01
CA PRO A 117 -1.64 21.51 6.92
C PRO A 117 -1.96 20.03 6.84
N GLY A 118 -2.02 19.50 5.63
CA GLY A 118 -2.24 18.05 5.40
C GLY A 118 -1.18 17.23 6.13
N ARG A 119 -1.64 16.25 6.90
CA ARG A 119 -0.77 15.31 7.60
C ARG A 119 -1.34 13.90 7.52
N TYR A 120 -0.48 12.92 7.68
CA TYR A 120 -0.89 11.54 7.78
C TYR A 120 -1.10 11.15 9.22
N ASP A 121 -2.20 10.39 9.46
CA ASP A 121 -2.72 10.16 10.81
C ASP A 121 -1.84 9.27 11.68
N GLY A 122 -1.96 9.54 12.96
CA GLY A 122 -1.85 8.63 14.09
C GLY A 122 -0.45 8.34 14.60
N HIS A 123 0.65 8.62 13.88
CA HIS A 123 1.93 8.15 14.38
C HIS A 123 3.07 9.15 14.18
N LYS A 124 3.96 9.16 15.15
CA LYS A 124 5.22 9.86 15.05
C LYS A 124 6.09 9.13 14.04
N PHE A 125 6.11 9.58 12.81
CA PHE A 125 7.06 9.12 11.81
C PHE A 125 8.48 9.21 12.37
N GLY A 126 9.27 8.14 12.23
CA GLY A 126 10.55 7.98 12.94
C GLY A 126 10.39 7.49 14.39
N GLY A 127 9.17 7.10 14.82
CA GLY A 127 8.90 6.38 16.07
C GLY A 127 9.06 4.88 15.92
N SER A 128 8.61 4.13 16.94
CA SER A 128 8.72 2.66 16.98
C SER A 128 8.10 1.98 15.76
N GLN A 129 6.96 2.46 15.25
CA GLN A 129 6.29 1.84 14.10
C GLN A 129 7.16 1.81 12.84
N THR A 130 7.85 2.93 12.50
CA THR A 130 8.74 2.95 11.33
C THR A 130 9.98 2.09 11.56
N SER A 131 10.53 2.12 12.78
CA SER A 131 11.66 1.28 13.15
C SER A 131 11.30 -0.21 13.09
N ASP A 132 10.09 -0.58 13.54
CA ASP A 132 9.59 -1.94 13.49
C ASP A 132 9.34 -2.39 12.04
N LEU A 133 8.76 -1.49 11.21
CA LEU A 133 8.56 -1.74 9.78
C LEU A 133 9.89 -2.10 9.09
N ILE A 134 10.93 -1.32 9.36
CA ILE A 134 12.27 -1.52 8.78
C ILE A 134 12.93 -2.78 9.35
N ALA A 135 12.89 -2.96 10.68
CA ALA A 135 13.58 -4.07 11.35
C ALA A 135 12.97 -5.43 11.03
N MET A 136 11.65 -5.48 10.83
CA MET A 136 10.91 -6.71 10.54
C MET A 136 10.75 -6.97 9.04
N ALA A 137 11.34 -6.15 8.17
CA ALA A 137 11.19 -6.32 6.72
C ALA A 137 11.83 -7.62 6.22
N GLY A 138 12.93 -8.08 6.83
CA GLY A 138 13.67 -9.25 6.33
C GLY A 138 14.10 -9.02 4.88
N ASP A 139 13.68 -9.92 3.99
CA ASP A 139 13.95 -9.85 2.55
C ASP A 139 12.92 -9.01 1.78
N MET A 140 11.95 -8.42 2.47
CA MET A 140 10.98 -7.50 1.89
C MET A 140 11.51 -6.06 1.90
N ASN A 141 11.05 -5.27 0.95
CA ASN A 141 11.35 -3.84 0.90
C ASN A 141 10.34 -3.07 1.76
N PRO A 142 10.78 -2.38 2.84
CA PRO A 142 9.87 -1.61 3.68
C PRO A 142 9.45 -0.31 2.99
N ILE A 143 8.14 -0.15 2.77
CA ILE A 143 7.57 1.03 2.11
C ILE A 143 6.35 1.55 2.86
N TYR A 144 6.06 2.82 2.61
CA TYR A 144 4.78 3.43 2.93
C TYR A 144 3.94 3.58 1.67
N ILE A 145 2.62 3.31 1.79
CA ILE A 145 1.62 3.72 0.82
C ILE A 145 0.78 4.82 1.43
N PHE A 146 0.64 5.91 0.70
CA PHE A 146 -0.11 7.08 1.11
C PHE A 146 -1.36 7.22 0.27
N TYR A 147 -2.51 7.25 0.93
CA TYR A 147 -3.80 7.48 0.31
C TYR A 147 -4.16 8.96 0.43
N ASN A 148 -4.22 9.66 -0.69
CA ASN A 148 -4.36 11.12 -0.78
C ASN A 148 -5.69 11.54 -1.41
N HIS A 149 -6.09 12.79 -1.17
CA HIS A 149 -7.26 13.41 -1.77
C HIS A 149 -7.18 14.94 -1.75
N ALA A 150 -8.05 15.62 -2.54
CA ALA A 150 -8.04 17.08 -2.70
C ALA A 150 -8.61 17.87 -1.53
N SER A 151 -9.36 17.25 -0.63
CA SER A 151 -10.00 17.94 0.51
C SER A 151 -9.00 18.47 1.54
N ILE A 152 -7.84 18.93 1.06
CA ILE A 152 -6.74 19.46 1.87
C ILE A 152 -6.27 20.82 1.33
N LYS A 153 -5.72 21.64 2.22
CA LYS A 153 -5.20 22.96 1.88
C LYS A 153 -3.99 22.91 0.94
N ASP A 154 -3.18 21.86 1.06
CA ASP A 154 -1.88 21.75 0.39
C ASP A 154 -1.96 20.96 -0.92
N VAL A 155 -3.14 20.88 -1.53
CA VAL A 155 -3.36 20.15 -2.79
C VAL A 155 -2.41 20.59 -3.92
N HIS A 156 -1.99 21.85 -3.92
CA HIS A 156 -1.04 22.40 -4.90
C HIS A 156 0.34 21.72 -4.87
N LEU A 157 0.70 21.03 -3.78
CA LEU A 157 1.94 20.29 -3.69
C LEU A 157 1.95 19.10 -4.67
N PHE A 158 0.78 18.48 -4.90
CA PHE A 158 0.64 17.40 -5.87
C PHE A 158 0.80 17.85 -7.31
N GLN A 159 0.65 19.16 -7.59
CA GLN A 159 0.82 19.72 -8.93
C GLN A 159 2.29 20.04 -9.24
N LYS A 160 3.10 20.29 -8.21
CA LYS A 160 4.51 20.69 -8.35
C LYS A 160 5.49 19.53 -8.29
N SER A 161 5.09 18.43 -7.68
CA SER A 161 5.94 17.29 -7.39
C SER A 161 5.53 16.12 -8.28
N GLY A 162 6.18 15.95 -9.41
CA GLY A 162 5.87 14.81 -10.26
C GLY A 162 6.79 14.69 -11.47
N PRO A 163 6.97 13.46 -11.95
CA PRO A 163 7.68 13.23 -13.19
C PRO A 163 6.92 13.78 -14.40
N PRO A 164 7.57 13.94 -15.55
CA PRO A 164 7.00 14.58 -16.75
C PRO A 164 5.70 13.95 -17.28
N ASP A 165 5.46 12.69 -16.99
CA ASP A 165 4.26 11.93 -17.40
C ASP A 165 3.16 11.89 -16.33
N HIS A 166 3.18 12.85 -15.43
CA HIS A 166 2.18 13.05 -14.40
C HIS A 166 0.90 13.69 -14.98
N PHE A 167 -0.25 13.02 -14.84
CA PHE A 167 -1.52 13.40 -15.44
C PHE A 167 -2.51 14.02 -14.44
N GLY A 168 -2.08 15.06 -13.75
CA GLY A 168 -2.92 15.74 -12.78
C GLY A 168 -2.80 15.20 -11.36
N GLU A 169 -3.43 15.91 -10.43
CA GLU A 169 -3.29 15.67 -9.00
C GLU A 169 -3.88 14.33 -8.52
N THR A 170 -4.93 13.84 -9.18
CA THR A 170 -5.64 12.63 -8.76
C THR A 170 -4.80 11.37 -8.89
N CYS A 171 -3.79 11.35 -9.75
CA CYS A 171 -2.88 10.21 -9.85
C CYS A 171 -2.03 9.98 -8.58
N TRP A 172 -2.00 10.96 -7.68
CA TRP A 172 -1.40 10.86 -6.36
C TRP A 172 -2.29 10.18 -5.31
N GLY A 173 -3.51 9.82 -5.67
CA GLY A 173 -4.44 9.11 -4.77
C GLY A 173 -3.83 7.90 -4.09
N CYS A 174 -2.88 7.23 -4.76
CA CYS A 174 -1.99 6.25 -4.17
C CYS A 174 -0.55 6.65 -4.48
N SER A 175 0.25 6.88 -3.44
CA SER A 175 1.66 7.26 -3.56
C SER A 175 2.53 6.36 -2.71
N VAL A 176 3.78 6.17 -3.11
CA VAL A 176 4.74 5.29 -2.43
C VAL A 176 5.96 6.11 -2.00
N ALA A 177 6.48 5.82 -0.80
CA ALA A 177 7.80 6.27 -0.36
C ALA A 177 8.52 5.15 0.40
N THR A 178 9.85 5.18 0.40
CA THR A 178 10.63 4.24 1.20
C THR A 178 10.51 4.53 2.70
N ALA A 179 10.53 3.49 3.53
CA ALA A 179 10.46 3.67 4.98
C ALA A 179 11.67 4.42 5.53
N ASP A 180 12.86 4.22 4.94
CA ASP A 180 14.09 4.93 5.33
C ASP A 180 13.98 6.43 5.07
N PHE A 181 13.42 6.84 3.93
CA PHE A 181 13.14 8.27 3.66
C PHE A 181 12.16 8.84 4.68
N VAL A 182 11.02 8.19 4.89
CA VAL A 182 10.00 8.62 5.86
C VAL A 182 10.60 8.75 7.26
N SER A 183 11.41 7.77 7.69
CA SER A 183 12.13 7.80 8.96
C SER A 183 13.05 9.01 9.09
N SER A 184 13.76 9.36 8.02
CA SER A 184 14.70 10.48 8.01
C SER A 184 14.03 11.83 8.21
N LYS A 185 12.77 12.01 7.75
CA LYS A 185 12.04 13.28 7.84
C LYS A 185 11.52 13.61 9.24
N LYS A 186 11.30 12.62 10.09
CA LYS A 186 10.73 12.79 11.45
C LYS A 186 9.47 13.67 11.48
N SER A 187 8.73 13.70 10.37
CA SER A 187 7.55 14.53 10.15
C SER A 187 6.47 13.72 9.44
N ASN A 188 5.22 13.98 9.76
CA ASN A 188 4.05 13.37 9.13
C ASN A 188 3.25 14.35 8.24
N THR A 189 3.83 15.50 7.91
CA THR A 189 3.15 16.45 7.04
C THR A 189 3.36 16.10 5.57
N LEU A 190 2.33 16.36 4.75
CA LEU A 190 2.43 16.19 3.31
C LEU A 190 3.62 16.96 2.73
N ALA A 191 3.78 18.21 3.15
CA ALA A 191 4.88 19.07 2.66
C ALA A 191 6.28 18.49 2.92
N ALA A 192 6.47 17.77 4.02
CA ALA A 192 7.75 17.15 4.34
C ALA A 192 8.01 15.84 3.59
N LEU A 193 6.94 15.14 3.20
CA LEU A 193 7.04 13.79 2.65
C LEU A 193 6.91 13.75 1.12
N ILE A 194 6.26 14.75 0.51
CA ILE A 194 5.91 14.74 -0.91
C ILE A 194 7.15 14.65 -1.83
N GLU A 195 8.28 15.20 -1.43
CA GLU A 195 9.51 15.17 -2.24
C GLU A 195 10.12 13.76 -2.42
N GLY A 196 9.80 12.84 -1.52
CA GLY A 196 10.24 11.45 -1.60
C GLY A 196 9.13 10.48 -2.01
N MET A 197 7.96 11.01 -2.33
CA MET A 197 6.85 10.20 -2.83
C MET A 197 6.88 10.13 -4.35
N VAL A 198 6.41 8.99 -4.87
CA VAL A 198 6.05 8.83 -6.28
C VAL A 198 4.63 8.29 -6.38
N PRO A 199 3.85 8.70 -7.38
CA PRO A 199 2.58 8.04 -7.67
C PRO A 199 2.80 6.55 -7.95
N TRP A 200 1.98 5.69 -7.37
CA TRP A 200 2.23 4.25 -7.43
C TRP A 200 2.21 3.65 -8.83
N HIS A 201 1.49 4.25 -9.78
CA HIS A 201 1.48 3.81 -11.17
C HIS A 201 2.85 3.97 -11.88
N ILE A 202 3.74 4.79 -11.32
CA ILE A 202 5.13 4.89 -11.77
C ILE A 202 5.97 3.78 -11.12
N PHE A 203 5.63 3.47 -9.87
CA PHE A 203 6.33 2.49 -9.06
C PHE A 203 6.08 1.06 -9.53
N PHE A 204 4.83 0.75 -9.86
CA PHE A 204 4.43 -0.54 -10.39
C PHE A 204 4.14 -0.43 -11.89
N GLY A 205 4.61 -1.39 -12.66
CA GLY A 205 4.30 -1.43 -14.09
C GLY A 205 5.04 -2.53 -14.81
N ILE A 206 4.55 -2.85 -16.00
CA ILE A 206 5.19 -3.78 -16.92
C ILE A 206 6.07 -2.99 -17.89
N GLY A 207 7.22 -3.50 -18.21
CA GLY A 207 8.14 -2.90 -19.17
C GLY A 207 9.16 -3.93 -19.66
N LYS A 208 10.08 -3.50 -20.52
CA LYS A 208 11.20 -4.34 -20.98
C LYS A 208 12.23 -4.62 -19.87
N THR A 209 12.12 -3.92 -18.77
CA THR A 209 12.97 -4.03 -17.59
C THR A 209 12.09 -3.91 -16.34
N CYS A 210 12.58 -4.37 -15.21
CA CYS A 210 11.84 -4.25 -13.94
C CYS A 210 11.56 -2.79 -13.57
N ARG A 211 10.35 -2.32 -13.85
CA ARG A 211 9.92 -0.93 -13.59
C ARG A 211 10.04 -0.55 -12.13
N THR A 212 9.71 -1.46 -11.24
CA THR A 212 9.83 -1.23 -9.80
C THR A 212 11.30 -0.98 -9.41
N LYS A 213 12.24 -1.74 -9.99
CA LYS A 213 13.68 -1.51 -9.77
C LYS A 213 14.11 -0.13 -10.25
N GLU A 214 13.67 0.28 -11.43
CA GLU A 214 13.97 1.61 -11.99
C GLU A 214 13.39 2.73 -11.09
N ALA A 215 12.13 2.61 -10.69
CA ALA A 215 11.47 3.58 -9.82
C ALA A 215 12.17 3.67 -8.46
N MET A 216 12.47 2.52 -7.83
CA MET A 216 13.19 2.49 -6.54
C MET A 216 14.58 3.09 -6.64
N ALA A 217 15.31 2.88 -7.74
CA ALA A 217 16.64 3.45 -7.92
C ALA A 217 16.62 5.00 -7.91
N ALA A 218 15.52 5.61 -8.31
CA ALA A 218 15.34 7.05 -8.32
C ALA A 218 14.79 7.63 -7.00
N MET A 219 14.31 6.79 -6.07
CA MET A 219 13.69 7.24 -4.83
C MET A 219 14.71 7.50 -3.72
N PRO A 220 14.51 8.55 -2.90
CA PRO A 220 15.30 8.72 -1.68
C PRO A 220 15.12 7.54 -0.71
N GLY A 221 16.18 7.15 -0.02
CA GLY A 221 16.14 6.06 0.97
C GLY A 221 16.07 4.67 0.36
N ASN A 222 16.56 4.48 -0.87
CA ASN A 222 16.53 3.22 -1.61
C ASN A 222 17.69 2.24 -1.30
N GLN A 223 18.53 2.54 -0.33
CA GLN A 223 19.76 1.77 -0.06
C GLN A 223 19.52 0.30 0.28
N ARG A 224 18.31 -0.02 0.77
CA ARG A 224 17.91 -1.39 1.15
C ARG A 224 17.18 -2.14 0.05
N PHE A 225 16.89 -1.48 -1.09
CA PHE A 225 16.08 -2.11 -2.13
C PHE A 225 16.77 -3.34 -2.69
N GLN A 226 16.00 -4.42 -2.75
CA GLN A 226 16.43 -5.68 -3.35
C GLN A 226 15.29 -6.35 -4.12
N LEU A 227 15.65 -7.05 -5.18
CA LEU A 227 14.75 -7.95 -5.88
C LEU A 227 14.66 -9.26 -5.12
N ALA A 228 13.49 -9.87 -5.08
CA ALA A 228 13.32 -11.20 -4.55
C ALA A 228 13.95 -12.23 -5.49
N LYS A 229 14.63 -13.23 -4.93
CA LYS A 229 15.19 -14.37 -5.67
C LYS A 229 14.19 -15.52 -5.77
N GLU A 230 13.32 -15.61 -4.78
CA GLU A 230 12.31 -16.65 -4.65
C GLU A 230 11.05 -16.05 -4.01
N ARG A 231 9.94 -16.75 -4.12
CA ARG A 231 8.66 -16.38 -3.50
C ARG A 231 8.74 -16.59 -1.99
N PRO A 232 8.09 -15.73 -1.20
CA PRO A 232 7.92 -16.01 0.23
C PRO A 232 6.94 -17.19 0.42
N ASP A 233 7.16 -17.97 1.46
CA ASP A 233 6.39 -19.20 1.75
C ASP A 233 4.87 -18.98 1.74
N TRP A 234 4.41 -17.84 2.21
CA TRP A 234 3.00 -17.53 2.27
C TRP A 234 2.32 -17.38 0.90
N VAL A 235 3.07 -17.13 -0.17
CA VAL A 235 2.50 -17.08 -1.54
C VAL A 235 1.97 -18.43 -1.94
N ASP A 236 2.71 -19.48 -1.62
CA ASP A 236 2.32 -20.86 -1.95
C ASP A 236 1.19 -21.40 -1.04
N MET A 237 0.94 -20.71 0.09
CA MET A 237 -0.17 -20.99 1.01
C MET A 237 -1.48 -20.28 0.63
N LEU A 238 -1.43 -19.33 -0.33
CA LEU A 238 -2.64 -18.65 -0.76
C LEU A 238 -3.52 -19.60 -1.58
N PRO A 239 -4.84 -19.60 -1.35
CA PRO A 239 -5.75 -20.46 -2.12
C PRO A 239 -5.72 -20.03 -3.60
N ALA A 240 -5.92 -21.00 -4.48
CA ALA A 240 -6.32 -20.67 -5.84
C ALA A 240 -7.67 -19.93 -5.81
N ALA A 241 -7.86 -18.96 -6.70
CA ALA A 241 -9.00 -18.04 -6.68
C ALA A 241 -10.39 -18.71 -6.55
N ASP A 242 -10.51 -19.97 -6.97
CA ASP A 242 -11.76 -20.76 -6.96
C ASP A 242 -11.77 -21.88 -5.91
N ALA A 243 -10.74 -22.03 -5.10
CA ALA A 243 -10.64 -23.10 -4.13
C ALA A 243 -11.19 -22.68 -2.76
N ALA A 244 -12.08 -23.49 -2.20
CA ALA A 244 -12.39 -23.39 -0.77
C ALA A 244 -11.10 -23.68 0.02
N ILE A 245 -10.66 -22.70 0.80
CA ILE A 245 -9.44 -22.85 1.63
C ILE A 245 -9.66 -23.96 2.64
N ASP A 246 -8.78 -24.96 2.64
CA ASP A 246 -8.76 -25.96 3.69
C ASP A 246 -8.54 -25.29 5.05
N ARG A 247 -9.19 -25.82 6.08
CA ARG A 247 -9.13 -25.26 7.43
C ARG A 247 -7.70 -25.27 7.99
N ASP A 248 -6.92 -26.29 7.67
CA ASP A 248 -5.54 -26.42 8.16
C ASP A 248 -4.58 -25.48 7.42
N GLU A 249 -4.75 -25.28 6.11
CA GLU A 249 -3.99 -24.30 5.32
C GLU A 249 -4.28 -22.87 5.81
N ARG A 250 -5.56 -22.59 6.08
CA ARG A 250 -5.97 -21.30 6.64
C ARG A 250 -5.34 -21.05 8.01
N PHE A 251 -5.27 -22.06 8.87
CA PHE A 251 -4.65 -21.92 10.19
C PHE A 251 -3.15 -21.62 10.08
N GLY A 252 -2.42 -22.31 9.23
CA GLY A 252 -1.00 -22.07 9.00
C GLY A 252 -0.71 -20.66 8.49
N LEU A 253 -1.53 -20.13 7.58
CA LEU A 253 -1.40 -18.75 7.10
C LEU A 253 -1.68 -17.72 8.19
N VAL A 254 -2.70 -17.95 9.04
CA VAL A 254 -3.02 -17.07 10.18
C VAL A 254 -1.88 -17.03 11.20
N GLU A 255 -1.28 -18.19 11.52
CA GLU A 255 -0.11 -18.24 12.41
C GLU A 255 1.08 -17.49 11.85
N LEU A 256 1.42 -17.70 10.57
CA LEU A 256 2.50 -16.99 9.90
C LEU A 256 2.29 -15.48 9.91
N MET A 257 1.08 -15.02 9.59
CA MET A 257 0.74 -13.59 9.66
C MET A 257 0.85 -13.03 11.09
N ALA A 258 0.47 -13.83 12.09
CA ALA A 258 0.58 -13.43 13.49
C ALA A 258 2.05 -13.28 13.92
N GLU A 259 2.92 -14.22 13.53
CA GLU A 259 4.36 -14.15 13.79
C GLU A 259 4.98 -12.92 13.10
N ARG A 260 4.61 -12.66 11.86
CA ARG A 260 5.07 -11.51 11.08
C ARG A 260 4.36 -10.20 11.46
N ARG A 261 3.36 -10.25 12.32
CA ARG A 261 2.54 -9.11 12.77
C ARG A 261 1.90 -8.35 11.60
N LEU A 262 1.24 -9.07 10.71
CA LEU A 262 0.55 -8.53 9.54
C LEU A 262 -0.97 -8.58 9.72
N ALA A 263 -1.67 -7.60 9.16
CA ALA A 263 -3.12 -7.65 8.99
C ALA A 263 -3.52 -8.50 7.77
N GLY A 264 -2.72 -8.46 6.72
CA GLY A 264 -2.98 -9.20 5.49
C GLY A 264 -1.73 -9.42 4.62
N VAL A 265 -1.90 -10.26 3.61
CA VAL A 265 -0.93 -10.50 2.55
C VAL A 265 -1.62 -10.43 1.19
N ALA A 266 -0.91 -9.98 0.17
CA ALA A 266 -1.42 -9.94 -1.20
C ALA A 266 -0.33 -10.34 -2.19
N HIS A 267 -0.64 -11.30 -3.06
CA HIS A 267 0.17 -11.67 -4.20
C HIS A 267 -0.46 -11.11 -5.47
N ILE A 268 0.29 -10.30 -6.18
CA ILE A 268 -0.10 -9.72 -7.46
C ILE A 268 0.83 -10.32 -8.51
N LYS A 269 0.29 -11.23 -9.31
CA LYS A 269 1.02 -11.84 -10.43
C LYS A 269 0.52 -11.23 -11.74
N ILE A 270 1.45 -10.82 -12.57
CA ILE A 270 1.19 -10.21 -13.86
C ILE A 270 1.85 -11.11 -14.91
N ASP A 271 1.05 -11.75 -15.74
CA ASP A 271 1.53 -12.55 -16.86
C ASP A 271 1.82 -11.64 -18.08
N GLU A 272 2.53 -12.18 -19.10
CA GLU A 272 2.83 -11.47 -20.33
C GLU A 272 1.58 -11.09 -21.15
#